data_9eb8577b7d8b257ef9a605507d04d061
#
_entry.id   9eb8577b7d8b257ef9a605507d04d061
#
_cell.length_a   1.000
_cell.length_b   1.000
_cell.length_c   1.000
_cell.angle_alpha   90.00
_cell.angle_beta   90.00
_cell.angle_gamma   90.00
#
_symmetry.space_group_name_H-M   'P 1'
#
loop_
_entity.id
_entity.type
_entity.pdbx_description
1 polymer ?
#
loop_
_entity_poly.entity_id
_entity_poly.type
_entity_poly.pdbx_seq_one_letter_code
_entity_poly.pdbx_strand_id
1 'polypeptide(L)'
;MRELLLEIWTSVRRNKLRTFLTGFSVAWGIFMLVILLGSGNGLQNGVLANFNDYATNSIDLYGGRTSVPWMGYEKGRRIRMRNSDLEILEREFPEVEEVSANKWLDGKKATYGHEFTQVWLRGSLPKVQQMEGIKLSAGRYINDADVKNYRKVIVIDEPMRRILFKGADPLGRQIKVGGLVFTVVGVMQGDAQRNSSSCTIPLTTGQLIYSANDPEVNNVILTLRGIDTDEQMEDFEKRLIRRLSAEH
;
A
#
# COMPACT_ATOMS: atom_id res chain seq x y z
N MET A 1 25.02 -8.54 -60.22
CA MET A 1 24.18 -8.99 -59.07
C MET A 1 24.04 -10.51 -58.98
N ARG A 2 23.75 -11.23 -60.03
CA ARG A 2 23.65 -12.73 -60.03
C ARG A 2 24.95 -13.43 -59.64
N GLU A 3 26.09 -12.94 -60.12
CA GLU A 3 27.41 -13.52 -59.83
C GLU A 3 27.79 -13.35 -58.37
N LEU A 4 27.56 -12.18 -57.77
CA LEU A 4 27.78 -11.92 -56.35
C LEU A 4 26.95 -12.87 -55.44
N LEU A 5 25.71 -13.11 -55.80
CA LEU A 5 24.83 -14.03 -55.07
C LEU A 5 25.29 -15.48 -55.15
N LEU A 6 25.82 -15.90 -56.32
CA LEU A 6 26.40 -17.23 -56.50
C LEU A 6 27.72 -17.45 -55.76
N GLU A 7 28.55 -16.39 -55.68
CA GLU A 7 29.80 -16.41 -54.96
C GLU A 7 29.56 -16.49 -53.42
N ILE A 8 28.60 -15.71 -52.94
CA ILE A 8 28.15 -15.77 -51.53
C ILE A 8 27.61 -17.18 -51.21
N TRP A 9 26.78 -17.73 -52.08
CA TRP A 9 26.21 -19.06 -51.89
C TRP A 9 27.26 -20.17 -51.87
N THR A 10 28.25 -20.12 -52.75
CA THR A 10 29.38 -21.09 -52.74
C THR A 10 30.27 -20.95 -51.53
N SER A 11 30.52 -19.70 -51.04
CA SER A 11 31.29 -19.45 -49.83
C SER A 11 30.58 -19.96 -48.58
N VAL A 12 29.27 -19.74 -48.46
CA VAL A 12 28.40 -20.27 -47.38
C VAL A 12 28.45 -21.82 -47.36
N ARG A 13 28.33 -22.43 -48.53
CA ARG A 13 28.28 -23.88 -48.70
C ARG A 13 29.62 -24.54 -48.36
N ARG A 14 30.75 -23.85 -48.57
CA ARG A 14 32.10 -24.32 -48.27
C ARG A 14 32.44 -24.23 -46.78
N ASN A 15 31.86 -23.28 -46.05
CA ASN A 15 32.12 -23.03 -44.62
C ASN A 15 30.84 -23.09 -43.78
N LYS A 16 30.04 -24.13 -43.90
CA LYS A 16 28.71 -24.26 -43.27
C LYS A 16 28.70 -23.99 -41.75
N LEU A 17 29.69 -24.52 -41.03
CA LEU A 17 29.79 -24.40 -39.58
C LEU A 17 30.04 -22.94 -39.15
N ARG A 18 30.98 -22.26 -39.86
CA ARG A 18 31.26 -20.84 -39.57
C ARG A 18 30.06 -19.95 -39.83
N THR A 19 29.38 -20.13 -40.96
CA THR A 19 28.19 -19.35 -41.32
C THR A 19 27.05 -19.61 -40.37
N PHE A 20 26.86 -20.89 -39.95
CA PHE A 20 25.86 -21.23 -38.95
C PHE A 20 26.16 -20.56 -37.61
N LEU A 21 27.39 -20.63 -37.10
CA LEU A 21 27.78 -20.04 -35.80
C LEU A 21 27.64 -18.52 -35.82
N THR A 22 28.05 -17.84 -36.90
CA THR A 22 27.88 -16.39 -37.00
C THR A 22 26.40 -15.98 -37.08
N GLY A 23 25.62 -16.67 -37.90
CA GLY A 23 24.17 -16.43 -38.01
C GLY A 23 23.45 -16.70 -36.68
N PHE A 24 23.81 -17.79 -36.01
CA PHE A 24 23.26 -18.09 -34.67
C PHE A 24 23.60 -17.04 -33.62
N SER A 25 24.87 -16.57 -33.61
CA SER A 25 25.27 -15.51 -32.65
C SER A 25 24.50 -14.21 -32.85
N VAL A 26 24.29 -13.81 -34.10
CA VAL A 26 23.50 -12.61 -34.39
C VAL A 26 22.03 -12.81 -34.01
N ALA A 27 21.43 -13.94 -34.41
CA ALA A 27 20.06 -14.30 -34.07
C ALA A 27 19.85 -14.36 -32.55
N TRP A 28 20.80 -14.96 -31.82
CA TRP A 28 20.77 -15.01 -30.35
C TRP A 28 20.88 -13.63 -29.71
N GLY A 29 21.74 -12.77 -30.23
CA GLY A 29 21.86 -11.39 -29.75
C GLY A 29 20.55 -10.59 -29.91
N ILE A 30 19.91 -10.70 -31.10
CA ILE A 30 18.62 -10.07 -31.36
C ILE A 30 17.53 -10.66 -30.45
N PHE A 31 17.49 -11.96 -30.28
CA PHE A 31 16.53 -12.65 -29.41
C PHE A 31 16.64 -12.18 -27.96
N MET A 32 17.87 -12.09 -27.41
CA MET A 32 18.09 -11.57 -26.08
C MET A 32 17.69 -10.10 -25.93
N LEU A 33 17.94 -9.28 -26.95
CA LEU A 33 17.55 -7.88 -26.94
C LEU A 33 16.01 -7.72 -26.91
N VAL A 34 15.29 -8.51 -27.69
CA VAL A 34 13.82 -8.50 -27.71
C VAL A 34 13.26 -8.95 -26.35
N ILE A 35 13.83 -10.00 -25.73
CA ILE A 35 13.43 -10.45 -24.40
C ILE A 35 13.69 -9.34 -23.35
N LEU A 36 14.84 -8.69 -23.41
CA LEU A 36 15.20 -7.64 -22.45
C LEU A 36 14.26 -6.43 -22.54
N LEU A 37 13.96 -5.99 -23.78
CA LEU A 37 13.00 -4.91 -24.02
C LEU A 37 11.58 -5.30 -23.59
N GLY A 38 11.15 -6.52 -23.93
CA GLY A 38 9.82 -7.02 -23.54
C GLY A 38 9.66 -7.15 -22.03
N SER A 39 10.71 -7.65 -21.35
CA SER A 39 10.72 -7.76 -19.88
C SER A 39 10.74 -6.38 -19.21
N GLY A 40 11.48 -5.41 -19.77
CA GLY A 40 11.50 -4.04 -19.27
C GLY A 40 10.12 -3.38 -19.35
N ASN A 41 9.45 -3.46 -20.50
CA ASN A 41 8.10 -2.93 -20.67
C ASN A 41 7.06 -3.66 -19.81
N GLY A 42 7.19 -4.98 -19.67
CA GLY A 42 6.31 -5.77 -18.80
C GLY A 42 6.46 -5.39 -17.34
N LEU A 43 7.67 -5.18 -16.86
CA LEU A 43 7.95 -4.72 -15.50
C LEU A 43 7.40 -3.30 -15.27
N GLN A 44 7.66 -2.38 -16.20
CA GLN A 44 7.15 -1.01 -16.13
C GLN A 44 5.62 -0.99 -16.05
N ASN A 45 4.94 -1.71 -16.94
CA ASN A 45 3.48 -1.78 -16.93
C ASN A 45 2.93 -2.45 -15.67
N GLY A 46 3.60 -3.50 -15.16
CA GLY A 46 3.21 -4.17 -13.93
C GLY A 46 3.38 -3.28 -12.70
N VAL A 47 4.46 -2.49 -12.65
CA VAL A 47 4.68 -1.51 -11.57
C VAL A 47 3.66 -0.38 -11.66
N LEU A 48 3.46 0.22 -12.83
CA LEU A 48 2.48 1.31 -13.02
C LEU A 48 1.03 0.86 -12.73
N ALA A 49 0.66 -0.38 -13.08
CA ALA A 49 -0.67 -0.90 -12.78
C ALA A 49 -0.93 -0.99 -11.26
N ASN A 50 0.09 -1.32 -10.48
CA ASN A 50 -0.01 -1.34 -9.01
C ASN A 50 -0.10 0.08 -8.40
N PHE A 51 0.48 1.10 -9.05
CA PHE A 51 0.38 2.49 -8.60
C PHE A 51 -0.92 3.18 -9.01
N ASN A 52 -1.59 2.74 -10.08
CA ASN A 52 -2.85 3.34 -10.52
C ASN A 52 -4.03 3.13 -9.55
N ASP A 53 -3.92 2.20 -8.61
CA ASP A 53 -4.93 1.97 -7.58
C ASP A 53 -4.77 2.92 -6.37
N TYR A 54 -3.61 3.56 -6.22
CA TYR A 54 -3.40 4.64 -5.24
C TYR A 54 -3.88 5.97 -5.82
N ALA A 55 -4.48 6.81 -4.98
CA ALA A 55 -4.77 8.17 -5.40
C ALA A 55 -3.47 8.84 -5.84
N THR A 56 -3.39 9.27 -7.09
CA THR A 56 -2.17 9.76 -7.77
C THR A 56 -1.50 10.94 -7.04
N ASN A 57 -2.24 11.60 -6.13
CA ASN A 57 -1.79 12.76 -5.35
C ASN A 57 -1.73 12.47 -3.85
N SER A 58 -1.55 11.20 -3.43
CA SER A 58 -1.46 10.87 -2.01
C SER A 58 -0.01 10.86 -1.52
N ILE A 59 0.20 11.40 -0.32
CA ILE A 59 1.48 11.40 0.39
C ILE A 59 1.29 10.68 1.72
N ASP A 60 2.20 9.77 2.03
CA ASP A 60 2.27 9.12 3.33
C ASP A 60 3.27 9.81 4.25
N LEU A 61 2.81 10.26 5.41
CA LEU A 61 3.64 10.82 6.46
C LEU A 61 3.85 9.79 7.56
N TYR A 62 5.10 9.52 7.85
CA TYR A 62 5.49 8.63 8.93
C TYR A 62 6.21 9.42 10.02
N GLY A 63 5.95 9.08 11.27
CA GLY A 63 6.75 9.56 12.38
C GLY A 63 8.20 9.06 12.22
N GLY A 64 9.15 9.99 12.21
CA GLY A 64 10.56 9.72 12.08
C GLY A 64 11.31 9.79 13.41
N ARG A 65 12.60 10.09 13.31
CA ARG A 65 13.46 10.45 14.44
C ARG A 65 14.03 11.84 14.25
N THR A 66 14.10 12.64 15.31
CA THR A 66 14.70 13.97 15.25
C THR A 66 16.17 13.89 14.85
N SER A 67 16.59 14.70 13.91
CA SER A 67 17.98 14.79 13.44
C SER A 67 18.79 15.85 14.20
N VAL A 68 18.10 16.82 14.81
CA VAL A 68 18.70 17.98 15.50
C VAL A 68 18.23 18.01 16.95
N PRO A 69 19.13 18.34 17.92
CA PRO A 69 18.72 18.60 19.29
C PRO A 69 17.86 19.87 19.36
N TRP A 70 16.80 19.85 20.19
CA TRP A 70 15.92 21.00 20.35
C TRP A 70 15.45 21.13 21.81
N MET A 71 15.51 22.35 22.36
CA MET A 71 15.02 22.69 23.71
C MET A 71 15.45 21.73 24.83
N GLY A 72 16.69 21.26 24.81
CA GLY A 72 17.23 20.34 25.82
C GLY A 72 16.97 18.86 25.55
N TYR A 73 16.26 18.54 24.47
CA TYR A 73 16.08 17.16 24.02
C TYR A 73 17.20 16.74 23.07
N GLU A 74 17.69 15.51 23.24
CA GLU A 74 18.71 14.94 22.37
C GLU A 74 18.17 14.58 20.98
N LYS A 75 19.06 14.54 19.98
CA LYS A 75 18.76 13.98 18.66
C LYS A 75 18.39 12.50 18.77
N GLY A 76 17.59 12.02 17.81
CA GLY A 76 17.19 10.60 17.74
C GLY A 76 15.90 10.29 18.50
N ARG A 77 15.22 11.29 19.07
CA ARG A 77 13.90 11.12 19.66
C ARG A 77 12.88 10.69 18.60
N ARG A 78 12.06 9.70 18.92
CA ARG A 78 10.99 9.25 18.02
C ARG A 78 9.86 10.27 18.00
N ILE A 79 9.51 10.74 16.81
CA ILE A 79 8.32 11.56 16.56
C ILE A 79 7.13 10.59 16.45
N ARG A 80 6.08 10.87 17.21
CA ARG A 80 4.85 10.07 17.23
C ARG A 80 3.71 10.93 16.70
N MET A 81 3.26 10.60 15.50
CA MET A 81 2.09 11.25 14.92
C MET A 81 0.84 10.92 15.75
N ARG A 82 -0.05 11.90 15.92
CA ARG A 82 -1.24 11.80 16.76
C ARG A 82 -2.49 12.25 16.00
N ASN A 83 -3.65 11.95 16.55
CA ASN A 83 -4.93 12.43 16.00
C ASN A 83 -4.98 13.98 15.89
N SER A 84 -4.34 14.71 16.81
CA SER A 84 -4.24 16.18 16.74
C SER A 84 -3.51 16.68 15.50
N ASP A 85 -2.56 15.94 14.99
CA ASP A 85 -1.80 16.32 13.79
C ASP A 85 -2.69 16.33 12.55
N LEU A 86 -3.70 15.44 12.49
CA LEU A 86 -4.67 15.43 11.42
C LEU A 86 -5.46 16.74 11.38
N GLU A 87 -5.91 17.22 12.54
CA GLU A 87 -6.66 18.49 12.67
C GLU A 87 -5.80 19.70 12.28
N ILE A 88 -4.50 19.69 12.64
CA ILE A 88 -3.53 20.72 12.23
C ILE A 88 -3.40 20.75 10.71
N LEU A 89 -3.23 19.57 10.10
CA LEU A 89 -3.05 19.43 8.66
C LEU A 89 -4.28 19.91 7.87
N GLU A 90 -5.47 19.54 8.29
CA GLU A 90 -6.72 19.99 7.65
C GLU A 90 -6.95 21.50 7.80
N ARG A 91 -6.57 22.10 8.92
CA ARG A 91 -6.84 23.51 9.22
C ARG A 91 -5.80 24.46 8.65
N GLU A 92 -4.52 24.10 8.70
CA GLU A 92 -3.42 25.03 8.46
C GLU A 92 -2.81 24.92 7.05
N PHE A 93 -3.14 23.86 6.31
CA PHE A 93 -2.60 23.63 4.96
C PHE A 93 -3.74 23.60 3.92
N PRO A 94 -4.00 24.71 3.22
CA PRO A 94 -5.07 24.80 2.23
C PRO A 94 -4.85 23.92 1.00
N GLU A 95 -3.61 23.47 0.77
CA GLU A 95 -3.26 22.51 -0.28
C GLU A 95 -3.71 21.08 0.06
N VAL A 96 -3.93 20.78 1.33
CA VAL A 96 -4.41 19.49 1.77
C VAL A 96 -5.90 19.38 1.48
N GLU A 97 -6.28 18.45 0.64
CA GLU A 97 -7.67 18.19 0.26
C GLU A 97 -8.34 17.24 1.25
N GLU A 98 -7.67 16.14 1.58
CA GLU A 98 -8.15 15.17 2.53
C GLU A 98 -7.02 14.64 3.41
N VAL A 99 -7.35 14.33 4.65
CA VAL A 99 -6.44 13.72 5.63
C VAL A 99 -7.04 12.41 6.12
N SER A 100 -6.22 11.40 6.28
CA SER A 100 -6.60 10.15 6.91
C SER A 100 -5.43 9.53 7.67
N ALA A 101 -5.69 8.49 8.46
CA ALA A 101 -4.65 7.85 9.23
C ALA A 101 -4.90 6.36 9.43
N ASN A 102 -3.79 5.66 9.65
CA ASN A 102 -3.79 4.26 10.03
C ASN A 102 -2.97 4.03 11.31
N LYS A 103 -3.40 3.05 12.11
CA LYS A 103 -2.66 2.52 13.24
C LYS A 103 -2.52 1.01 13.12
N TRP A 104 -1.29 0.52 13.13
CA TRP A 104 -1.01 -0.92 13.20
C TRP A 104 -1.20 -1.40 14.64
N LEU A 105 -1.97 -2.46 14.82
CA LEU A 105 -2.37 -2.98 16.13
C LEU A 105 -1.74 -4.35 16.41
N ASP A 106 -0.61 -4.62 15.77
CA ASP A 106 0.14 -5.88 15.78
C ASP A 106 -0.63 -7.10 15.26
N GLY A 107 0.07 -8.22 15.11
CA GLY A 107 -0.52 -9.49 14.73
C GLY A 107 -1.48 -10.00 15.81
N LYS A 108 -2.69 -10.36 15.43
CA LYS A 108 -3.71 -10.91 16.32
C LYS A 108 -4.18 -12.26 15.82
N LYS A 109 -4.67 -13.10 16.72
CA LYS A 109 -5.37 -14.32 16.36
C LYS A 109 -6.84 -13.99 16.10
N ALA A 110 -7.33 -14.36 14.92
CA ALA A 110 -8.75 -14.31 14.56
C ALA A 110 -9.36 -15.70 14.60
N THR A 111 -10.57 -15.82 15.11
CA THR A 111 -11.29 -17.11 15.24
C THR A 111 -12.75 -16.98 14.86
N TYR A 112 -13.26 -18.02 14.18
CA TYR A 112 -14.68 -18.21 13.90
C TYR A 112 -15.03 -19.70 14.03
N GLY A 113 -15.89 -20.06 14.99
CA GLY A 113 -16.14 -21.46 15.34
C GLY A 113 -14.85 -22.17 15.75
N HIS A 114 -14.47 -23.21 15.03
CA HIS A 114 -13.23 -23.97 15.24
C HIS A 114 -12.06 -23.51 14.37
N GLU A 115 -12.32 -22.61 13.40
CA GLU A 115 -11.30 -22.12 12.48
C GLU A 115 -10.57 -20.91 13.08
N PHE A 116 -9.27 -20.80 12.78
CA PHE A 116 -8.48 -19.65 13.21
C PHE A 116 -7.37 -19.32 12.20
N THR A 117 -6.92 -18.07 12.25
CA THR A 117 -5.75 -17.60 11.47
C THR A 117 -5.07 -16.45 12.21
N GLN A 118 -3.80 -16.23 11.92
CA GLN A 118 -3.10 -15.02 12.34
C GLN A 118 -3.40 -13.91 11.34
N VAL A 119 -3.69 -12.71 11.85
CA VAL A 119 -4.07 -11.57 11.03
C VAL A 119 -3.28 -10.33 11.41
N TRP A 120 -2.98 -9.51 10.41
CA TRP A 120 -2.51 -8.15 10.61
C TRP A 120 -3.71 -7.25 10.82
N LEU A 121 -3.84 -6.73 12.04
CA LEU A 121 -4.96 -5.86 12.41
C LEU A 121 -4.55 -4.39 12.23
N ARG A 122 -5.39 -3.63 11.53
CA ARG A 122 -5.21 -2.20 11.30
C ARG A 122 -6.43 -1.43 11.81
N GLY A 123 -6.21 -0.36 12.59
CA GLY A 123 -7.20 0.69 12.83
C GLY A 123 -7.10 1.71 11.70
N SER A 124 -8.22 2.12 11.10
CA SER A 124 -8.24 3.01 9.94
C SER A 124 -9.38 4.00 10.00
N LEU A 125 -9.20 5.16 9.35
CA LEU A 125 -10.26 6.12 9.07
C LEU A 125 -10.95 5.81 7.73
N PRO A 126 -12.20 6.27 7.51
CA PRO A 126 -12.99 5.92 6.33
C PRO A 126 -12.36 6.31 4.99
N LYS A 127 -11.75 7.48 4.92
CA LYS A 127 -11.16 8.04 3.70
C LYS A 127 -9.98 7.21 3.17
N VAL A 128 -9.34 6.39 4.01
CA VAL A 128 -8.27 5.48 3.59
C VAL A 128 -8.73 4.54 2.47
N GLN A 129 -10.01 4.18 2.44
CA GLN A 129 -10.54 3.35 1.36
C GLN A 129 -10.28 3.95 -0.03
N GLN A 130 -10.53 5.24 -0.18
CA GLN A 130 -10.34 5.95 -1.46
C GLN A 130 -8.86 6.23 -1.73
N MET A 131 -8.15 6.70 -0.68
CA MET A 131 -6.74 7.06 -0.79
C MET A 131 -5.83 5.87 -1.14
N GLU A 132 -6.10 4.70 -0.57
CA GLU A 132 -5.35 3.46 -0.86
C GLU A 132 -6.00 2.61 -1.98
N GLY A 133 -7.07 3.08 -2.63
CA GLY A 133 -7.75 2.35 -3.70
C GLY A 133 -8.35 1.02 -3.27
N ILE A 134 -8.78 0.89 -2.00
CA ILE A 134 -9.27 -0.39 -1.46
C ILE A 134 -10.58 -0.78 -2.12
N LYS A 135 -10.55 -1.86 -2.89
CA LYS A 135 -11.73 -2.45 -3.55
C LYS A 135 -12.39 -3.48 -2.62
N LEU A 136 -13.71 -3.47 -2.60
CA LEU A 136 -14.50 -4.44 -1.85
C LEU A 136 -15.05 -5.52 -2.77
N SER A 137 -15.04 -6.76 -2.31
CA SER A 137 -15.74 -7.88 -2.97
C SER A 137 -17.17 -8.05 -2.44
N ALA A 138 -17.42 -7.63 -1.18
CA ALA A 138 -18.77 -7.70 -0.58
C ALA A 138 -18.88 -6.70 0.58
N GLY A 139 -20.12 -6.26 0.85
CA GLY A 139 -20.44 -5.39 1.97
C GLY A 139 -19.96 -3.94 1.82
N ARG A 140 -19.51 -3.33 2.92
CA ARG A 140 -19.06 -1.95 2.99
C ARG A 140 -17.74 -1.80 3.77
N TYR A 141 -17.04 -0.72 3.52
CA TYR A 141 -15.90 -0.30 4.35
C TYR A 141 -16.37 0.38 5.65
N ILE A 142 -15.43 0.74 6.50
CA ILE A 142 -15.64 1.55 7.70
C ILE A 142 -16.20 2.92 7.29
N ASN A 143 -17.13 3.46 8.06
CA ASN A 143 -17.70 4.78 7.85
C ASN A 143 -17.56 5.68 9.09
N ASP A 144 -17.89 6.96 8.96
CA ASP A 144 -17.77 7.96 10.04
C ASP A 144 -18.60 7.60 11.27
N ALA A 145 -19.78 6.99 11.08
CA ALA A 145 -20.61 6.54 12.19
C ALA A 145 -19.94 5.40 12.98
N ASP A 146 -19.17 4.54 12.34
CA ASP A 146 -18.42 3.48 13.03
C ASP A 146 -17.29 4.07 13.87
N VAL A 147 -16.57 5.08 13.33
CA VAL A 147 -15.50 5.80 14.02
C VAL A 147 -16.04 6.60 15.20
N LYS A 148 -17.09 7.41 14.97
CA LYS A 148 -17.69 8.29 15.98
C LYS A 148 -18.27 7.51 17.16
N ASN A 149 -18.90 6.36 16.88
CA ASN A 149 -19.60 5.56 17.90
C ASN A 149 -18.76 4.37 18.41
N TYR A 150 -17.47 4.31 18.11
CA TYR A 150 -16.57 3.24 18.55
C TYR A 150 -17.12 1.84 18.26
N ARG A 151 -17.73 1.65 17.07
CA ARG A 151 -18.40 0.40 16.73
C ARG A 151 -17.41 -0.75 16.58
N LYS A 152 -17.76 -1.91 17.11
CA LYS A 152 -16.99 -3.16 16.97
C LYS A 152 -17.32 -3.84 15.62
N VAL A 153 -16.98 -3.17 14.52
CA VAL A 153 -17.12 -3.69 13.16
C VAL A 153 -15.74 -3.97 12.57
N ILE A 154 -15.69 -4.90 11.63
CA ILE A 154 -14.45 -5.30 10.98
C ILE A 154 -14.67 -5.55 9.50
N VAL A 155 -13.70 -5.13 8.70
CA VAL A 155 -13.57 -5.46 7.28
C VAL A 155 -12.41 -6.45 7.16
N ILE A 156 -12.67 -7.61 6.56
CA ILE A 156 -11.70 -8.71 6.40
C ILE A 156 -11.22 -8.78 4.95
N ASP A 157 -10.07 -9.39 4.71
CA ASP A 157 -9.61 -9.68 3.36
C ASP A 157 -10.10 -11.05 2.86
N GLU A 158 -9.95 -11.28 1.56
CA GLU A 158 -10.37 -12.52 0.90
C GLU A 158 -9.62 -13.77 1.43
N PRO A 159 -8.30 -13.73 1.73
CA PRO A 159 -7.62 -14.84 2.40
C PRO A 159 -8.25 -15.21 3.75
N MET A 160 -8.54 -14.22 4.59
CA MET A 160 -9.19 -14.45 5.88
C MET A 160 -10.59 -15.04 5.73
N ARG A 161 -11.39 -14.54 4.75
CA ARG A 161 -12.71 -15.09 4.42
C ARG A 161 -12.63 -16.58 4.07
N ARG A 162 -11.68 -16.96 3.21
CA ARG A 162 -11.50 -18.36 2.80
C ARG A 162 -11.14 -19.27 3.95
N ILE A 163 -10.25 -18.83 4.85
CA ILE A 163 -9.79 -19.65 5.99
C ILE A 163 -10.89 -19.79 7.02
N LEU A 164 -11.51 -18.68 7.45
CA LEU A 164 -12.46 -18.70 8.56
C LEU A 164 -13.85 -19.18 8.17
N PHE A 165 -14.32 -18.85 6.97
CA PHE A 165 -15.71 -19.09 6.58
C PHE A 165 -15.88 -20.22 5.55
N LYS A 166 -14.79 -20.72 4.93
CA LYS A 166 -14.81 -21.86 3.99
C LYS A 166 -15.87 -21.74 2.89
N GLY A 167 -16.09 -20.52 2.38
CA GLY A 167 -17.07 -20.25 1.33
C GLY A 167 -18.44 -19.76 1.82
N ALA A 168 -18.72 -19.80 3.14
CA ALA A 168 -19.94 -19.19 3.70
C ALA A 168 -19.87 -17.65 3.63
N ASP A 169 -21.04 -17.00 3.63
CA ASP A 169 -21.14 -15.55 3.68
C ASP A 169 -20.68 -15.03 5.05
N PRO A 170 -19.66 -14.17 5.11
CA PRO A 170 -19.15 -13.61 6.35
C PRO A 170 -19.95 -12.39 6.83
N LEU A 171 -20.74 -11.73 5.97
CA LEU A 171 -21.41 -10.48 6.31
C LEU A 171 -22.40 -10.65 7.48
N GLY A 172 -22.35 -9.74 8.44
CA GLY A 172 -23.15 -9.78 9.65
C GLY A 172 -22.75 -10.84 10.68
N ARG A 173 -21.79 -11.73 10.34
CA ARG A 173 -21.28 -12.72 11.29
C ARG A 173 -20.33 -12.11 12.30
N GLN A 174 -20.26 -12.71 13.47
CA GLN A 174 -19.36 -12.28 14.54
C GLN A 174 -18.11 -13.16 14.56
N ILE A 175 -16.96 -12.51 14.56
CA ILE A 175 -15.64 -13.16 14.70
C ILE A 175 -14.92 -12.62 15.92
N LYS A 176 -14.05 -13.42 16.51
CA LYS A 176 -13.23 -13.01 17.63
C LYS A 176 -11.81 -12.69 17.15
N VAL A 177 -11.34 -11.46 17.39
CA VAL A 177 -10.00 -11.02 17.02
C VAL A 177 -9.30 -10.47 18.26
N GLY A 178 -8.12 -11.00 18.58
CA GLY A 178 -7.37 -10.58 19.77
C GLY A 178 -8.18 -10.67 21.09
N GLY A 179 -9.08 -11.63 21.17
CA GLY A 179 -9.93 -11.84 22.35
C GLY A 179 -11.29 -11.12 22.33
N LEU A 180 -11.55 -10.22 21.38
CA LEU A 180 -12.77 -9.41 21.32
C LEU A 180 -13.61 -9.74 20.09
N VAL A 181 -14.92 -9.55 20.22
CA VAL A 181 -15.89 -9.89 19.18
C VAL A 181 -16.17 -8.68 18.30
N PHE A 182 -16.09 -8.88 16.99
CA PHE A 182 -16.39 -7.90 15.95
C PHE A 182 -17.42 -8.45 14.96
N THR A 183 -18.27 -7.58 14.44
CA THR A 183 -19.21 -7.93 13.36
C THR A 183 -18.57 -7.64 12.02
N VAL A 184 -18.54 -8.62 11.12
CA VAL A 184 -18.02 -8.45 9.76
C VAL A 184 -18.99 -7.61 8.95
N VAL A 185 -18.52 -6.47 8.40
CA VAL A 185 -19.34 -5.55 7.60
C VAL A 185 -18.90 -5.46 6.14
N GLY A 186 -17.73 -6.00 5.80
CA GLY A 186 -17.23 -6.00 4.44
C GLY A 186 -16.08 -6.98 4.24
N VAL A 187 -15.82 -7.25 2.96
CA VAL A 187 -14.70 -8.07 2.49
C VAL A 187 -13.92 -7.29 1.46
N MET A 188 -12.62 -7.05 1.73
CA MET A 188 -11.70 -6.40 0.80
C MET A 188 -11.21 -7.41 -0.24
N GLN A 189 -11.06 -6.94 -1.47
CA GLN A 189 -10.31 -7.69 -2.46
C GLN A 189 -8.85 -7.76 -1.98
N GLY A 190 -8.43 -8.93 -1.57
CA GLY A 190 -7.05 -9.18 -1.18
C GLY A 190 -6.21 -9.54 -2.40
N ASP A 191 -4.91 -9.28 -2.33
CA ASP A 191 -3.96 -9.88 -3.25
C ASP A 191 -4.00 -11.41 -3.02
N ALA A 192 -4.52 -12.14 -4.01
CA ALA A 192 -4.66 -13.59 -3.94
C ALA A 192 -3.32 -14.33 -3.75
N GLN A 193 -2.20 -13.62 -3.99
CA GLN A 193 -0.84 -14.14 -3.85
C GLN A 193 -0.25 -13.90 -2.45
N ARG A 194 -0.86 -13.03 -1.63
CA ARG A 194 -0.41 -12.85 -0.25
C ARG A 194 -0.97 -13.93 0.64
N ASN A 195 -0.08 -14.72 1.23
CA ASN A 195 -0.43 -15.73 2.26
C ASN A 195 -0.73 -15.12 3.65
N SER A 196 -0.76 -13.80 3.77
CA SER A 196 -1.04 -13.11 5.03
C SER A 196 -2.46 -12.57 5.04
N SER A 197 -3.22 -12.93 6.06
CA SER A 197 -4.56 -12.39 6.30
C SER A 197 -4.47 -11.01 6.95
N SER A 198 -5.26 -10.06 6.48
CA SER A 198 -5.35 -8.72 7.05
C SER A 198 -6.81 -8.32 7.31
N CYS A 199 -6.98 -7.44 8.27
CA CYS A 199 -8.30 -6.92 8.60
C CYS A 199 -8.21 -5.50 9.15
N THR A 200 -9.30 -4.76 8.99
CA THR A 200 -9.38 -3.35 9.35
C THR A 200 -10.58 -3.09 10.25
N ILE A 201 -10.38 -2.32 11.32
CA ILE A 201 -11.40 -1.84 12.24
C ILE A 201 -11.38 -0.32 12.30
N PRO A 202 -12.42 0.36 12.85
CA PRO A 202 -12.37 1.80 13.06
C PRO A 202 -11.16 2.21 13.92
N LEU A 203 -10.46 3.28 13.51
CA LEU A 203 -9.25 3.77 14.20
C LEU A 203 -9.50 3.99 15.68
N THR A 204 -10.56 4.72 16.02
CA THR A 204 -10.94 5.04 17.40
C THR A 204 -11.22 3.79 18.24
N THR A 205 -11.88 2.80 17.65
CA THR A 205 -12.11 1.50 18.30
C THR A 205 -10.81 0.78 18.56
N GLY A 206 -9.89 0.80 17.58
CA GLY A 206 -8.57 0.19 17.72
C GLY A 206 -7.71 0.85 18.80
N GLN A 207 -7.68 2.20 18.82
CA GLN A 207 -6.98 2.97 19.84
C GLN A 207 -7.53 2.68 21.24
N LEU A 208 -8.86 2.72 21.39
CA LEU A 208 -9.51 2.46 22.68
C LEU A 208 -9.22 1.05 23.23
N ILE A 209 -9.33 0.05 22.37
CA ILE A 209 -9.32 -1.36 22.81
C ILE A 209 -7.91 -1.92 22.94
N TYR A 210 -7.05 -1.65 21.97
CA TYR A 210 -5.73 -2.29 21.85
C TYR A 210 -4.55 -1.39 22.18
N SER A 211 -4.77 -0.09 22.41
CA SER A 211 -3.72 0.88 22.65
C SER A 211 -3.97 1.76 23.89
N ALA A 212 -4.80 1.30 24.84
CA ALA A 212 -5.11 2.06 26.06
C ALA A 212 -5.57 3.51 25.79
N ASN A 213 -6.32 3.70 24.71
CA ASN A 213 -6.77 5.02 24.23
C ASN A 213 -5.62 5.98 23.83
N ASP A 214 -4.45 5.45 23.49
CA ASP A 214 -3.34 6.25 22.97
C ASP A 214 -3.68 6.85 21.61
N PRO A 215 -3.69 8.19 21.44
CA PRO A 215 -4.02 8.87 20.19
C PRO A 215 -2.94 8.75 19.11
N GLU A 216 -1.85 8.01 19.35
CA GLU A 216 -0.81 7.79 18.35
C GLU A 216 -1.37 7.08 17.11
N VAL A 217 -0.91 7.52 15.93
CA VAL A 217 -1.12 6.86 14.64
C VAL A 217 0.23 6.51 14.03
N ASN A 218 0.27 5.48 13.18
CA ASN A 218 1.53 5.04 12.58
C ASN A 218 1.88 5.82 11.33
N ASN A 219 0.88 6.12 10.50
CA ASN A 219 1.02 6.99 9.34
C ASN A 219 -0.21 7.87 9.18
N VAL A 220 0.01 9.04 8.61
CA VAL A 220 -1.02 9.96 8.15
C VAL A 220 -0.93 10.00 6.64
N ILE A 221 -2.06 9.87 5.96
CA ILE A 221 -2.17 9.90 4.51
C ILE A 221 -2.84 11.23 4.14
N LEU A 222 -2.24 11.96 3.22
CA LEU A 222 -2.75 13.21 2.69
C LEU A 222 -3.04 13.08 1.21
N THR A 223 -4.12 13.70 0.73
CA THR A 223 -4.25 14.04 -0.69
C THR A 223 -4.05 15.53 -0.86
N LEU A 224 -3.36 15.93 -1.92
CA LEU A 224 -3.01 17.31 -2.20
C LEU A 224 -3.71 17.80 -3.46
N ARG A 225 -4.01 19.11 -3.48
CA ARG A 225 -4.53 19.79 -4.65
C ARG A 225 -3.69 21.03 -4.98
N GLY A 226 -3.53 21.33 -6.29
CA GLY A 226 -2.83 22.54 -6.73
C GLY A 226 -1.32 22.48 -6.53
N ILE A 227 -0.74 21.30 -6.37
CA ILE A 227 0.71 21.06 -6.38
C ILE A 227 1.03 20.26 -7.64
N ASP A 228 1.51 20.98 -8.67
CA ASP A 228 1.75 20.41 -10.00
C ASP A 228 3.24 20.37 -10.35
N THR A 229 4.11 20.98 -9.53
CA THR A 229 5.57 21.05 -9.77
C THR A 229 6.36 20.53 -8.58
N ASP A 230 7.56 20.01 -8.85
CA ASP A 230 8.49 19.54 -7.82
C ASP A 230 8.89 20.66 -6.85
N GLU A 231 9.01 21.92 -7.33
CA GLU A 231 9.34 23.07 -6.50
C GLU A 231 8.22 23.38 -5.49
N GLN A 232 6.96 23.33 -5.92
CA GLN A 232 5.81 23.50 -5.02
C GLN A 232 5.74 22.38 -3.98
N MET A 233 6.05 21.17 -4.38
CA MET A 233 6.09 20.01 -3.48
C MET A 233 7.20 20.20 -2.43
N GLU A 234 8.41 20.61 -2.83
CA GLU A 234 9.51 20.84 -1.91
C GLU A 234 9.20 21.97 -0.90
N ASP A 235 8.55 23.06 -1.35
CA ASP A 235 8.13 24.15 -0.46
C ASP A 235 7.06 23.67 0.53
N PHE A 236 6.06 22.94 0.05
CA PHE A 236 5.03 22.32 0.90
C PHE A 236 5.67 21.41 1.96
N GLU A 237 6.56 20.53 1.56
CA GLU A 237 7.28 19.61 2.46
C GLU A 237 8.06 20.37 3.54
N LYS A 238 8.79 21.42 3.17
CA LYS A 238 9.54 22.27 4.11
C LYS A 238 8.62 22.95 5.14
N ARG A 239 7.48 23.48 4.70
CA ARG A 239 6.47 24.10 5.60
C ARG A 239 5.86 23.06 6.53
N LEU A 240 5.50 21.91 5.99
CA LEU A 240 4.95 20.77 6.72
C LEU A 240 5.89 20.28 7.83
N ILE A 241 7.14 19.98 7.46
CA ILE A 241 8.16 19.52 8.42
C ILE A 241 8.40 20.57 9.51
N ARG A 242 8.50 21.85 9.13
CA ARG A 242 8.70 22.94 10.11
C ARG A 242 7.53 23.01 11.10
N ARG A 243 6.30 22.92 10.63
CA ARG A 243 5.10 23.00 11.47
C ARG A 243 4.95 21.81 12.40
N LEU A 244 5.10 20.59 11.88
CA LEU A 244 5.00 19.38 12.69
C LEU A 244 6.18 19.24 13.67
N SER A 245 7.38 19.68 13.29
CA SER A 245 8.53 19.71 14.21
C SER A 245 8.36 20.68 15.37
N ALA A 246 7.55 21.72 15.21
CA ALA A 246 7.25 22.66 16.31
C ALA A 246 6.23 22.09 17.31
N GLU A 247 5.45 21.08 16.91
CA GLU A 247 4.44 20.42 17.77
C GLU A 247 5.05 19.26 18.56
N HIS A 248 6.13 18.65 18.06
CA HIS A 248 6.78 17.45 18.61
C HIS A 248 8.18 17.71 19.10
#